data_2f04a76860495e46ebf29fb609167b8b
#
_entry.id   2f04a76860495e46ebf29fb609167b8b
#
_cell.length_a   1.000
_cell.length_b   1.000
_cell.length_c   1.000
_cell.angle_alpha   90.00
_cell.angle_beta   90.00
_cell.angle_gamma   90.00
#
_symmetry.space_group_name_H-M   'P 1'
#
loop_
_entity.id
_entity.type
_entity.pdbx_description
1 polymer ?
#
loop_
_entity_poly.entity_id
_entity_poly.type
_entity_poly.pdbx_seq_one_letter_code
_entity_poly.pdbx_strand_id
1 'polypeptide(L)'
;MSTANFYLEKGFTPAFRTVLVNSAETIAVWTPTTSTRVVLTDLQITSTAQGGTLAFYFGNLAGTKIFEFALSTTTTISPAIGPIESTMYDRIVFVKANPGGDGLYRVNLQGFELP
;
A
#
# COMPACT_ATOMS: atom_id res chain seq x y z
N MET A 1 9.69 18.17 6.57
CA MET A 1 8.22 18.07 6.65
C MET A 1 7.80 16.72 6.06
N SER A 2 6.97 15.96 6.76
CA SER A 2 6.47 14.70 6.22
C SER A 2 5.43 14.97 5.13
N THR A 3 5.26 14.03 4.20
CA THR A 3 4.29 14.16 3.13
C THR A 3 2.85 14.25 3.65
N ALA A 4 2.59 13.63 4.81
CA ALA A 4 1.27 13.67 5.44
C ALA A 4 0.88 15.08 5.88
N ASN A 5 1.85 15.91 6.27
CA ASN A 5 1.57 17.27 6.75
C ASN A 5 0.87 18.12 5.71
N PHE A 6 1.21 17.95 4.43
CA PHE A 6 0.56 18.70 3.35
C PHE A 6 -0.95 18.52 3.37
N TYR A 7 -1.40 17.27 3.51
CA TYR A 7 -2.83 16.96 3.49
C TYR A 7 -3.52 17.33 4.79
N LEU A 8 -2.82 17.19 5.91
CA LEU A 8 -3.34 17.62 7.22
C LEU A 8 -3.60 19.13 7.24
N GLU A 9 -2.69 19.92 6.69
CA GLU A 9 -2.83 21.37 6.60
C GLU A 9 -3.99 21.78 5.71
N LYS A 10 -4.36 20.91 4.74
CA LYS A 10 -5.53 21.13 3.88
C LYS A 10 -6.83 20.69 4.55
N GLY A 11 -6.78 20.17 5.77
CA GLY A 11 -7.97 19.77 6.51
C GLY A 11 -8.42 18.34 6.25
N PHE A 12 -7.63 17.53 5.54
CA PHE A 12 -7.97 16.14 5.31
C PHE A 12 -7.61 15.29 6.53
N THR A 13 -8.41 14.26 6.79
CA THR A 13 -8.19 13.34 7.89
C THR A 13 -7.40 12.13 7.40
N PRO A 14 -6.29 11.77 8.07
CA PRO A 14 -5.53 10.59 7.66
C PRO A 14 -6.31 9.31 7.93
N ALA A 15 -6.12 8.33 7.07
CA ALA A 15 -6.68 7.00 7.22
C ALA A 15 -5.55 5.97 7.22
N PHE A 16 -5.79 4.86 7.92
CA PHE A 16 -4.82 3.78 8.06
C PHE A 16 -5.46 2.48 7.62
N ARG A 17 -4.69 1.66 6.92
CA ARG A 17 -5.13 0.34 6.47
C ARG A 17 -4.04 -0.67 6.75
N THR A 18 -4.46 -1.83 7.27
CA THR A 18 -3.55 -2.93 7.58
C THR A 18 -4.09 -4.20 6.93
N VAL A 19 -3.22 -4.96 6.31
CA VAL A 19 -3.56 -6.27 5.77
C VAL A 19 -2.45 -7.26 6.03
N LEU A 20 -2.83 -8.53 6.19
CA LEU A 20 -1.92 -9.64 6.34
C LEU A 20 -1.99 -10.50 5.09
N VAL A 21 -0.84 -10.70 4.45
CA VAL A 21 -0.74 -11.47 3.22
C VAL A 21 0.12 -12.69 3.50
N ASN A 22 -0.43 -13.88 3.37
CA ASN A 22 0.23 -15.14 3.75
C ASN A 22 0.37 -16.15 2.62
N SER A 23 0.04 -15.77 1.41
CA SER A 23 0.14 -16.65 0.24
C SER A 23 0.28 -15.81 -1.03
N ALA A 24 0.50 -16.47 -2.16
CA ALA A 24 0.60 -15.83 -3.46
C ALA A 24 -0.78 -15.40 -3.97
N GLU A 25 -1.41 -14.48 -3.27
CA GLU A 25 -2.76 -14.01 -3.60
C GLU A 25 -2.77 -12.50 -3.78
N THR A 26 -3.85 -12.02 -4.38
CA THR A 26 -4.10 -10.59 -4.55
C THR A 26 -5.17 -10.17 -3.56
N ILE A 27 -4.84 -9.19 -2.74
CA ILE A 27 -5.72 -8.72 -1.67
C ILE A 27 -5.98 -7.24 -1.83
N ALA A 28 -7.25 -6.82 -1.65
CA ALA A 28 -7.60 -5.42 -1.57
C ALA A 28 -7.14 -4.88 -0.21
N VAL A 29 -6.27 -3.89 -0.22
CA VAL A 29 -5.78 -3.24 1.00
C VAL A 29 -6.64 -2.05 1.36
N TRP A 30 -7.07 -1.29 0.36
CA TRP A 30 -7.82 -0.07 0.57
C TRP A 30 -8.89 0.08 -0.49
N THR A 31 -10.15 -0.02 -0.05
CA THR A 31 -11.30 0.27 -0.90
C THR A 31 -11.80 1.66 -0.53
N PRO A 32 -11.63 2.67 -1.41
CA PRO A 32 -12.01 4.02 -1.06
C PRO A 32 -13.51 4.19 -0.95
N THR A 33 -13.92 5.20 -0.20
CA THR A 33 -15.31 5.65 -0.18
C THR A 33 -15.71 6.08 -1.59
N THR A 34 -16.97 5.85 -1.95
CA THR A 34 -17.49 6.19 -3.27
C THR A 34 -17.17 7.64 -3.63
N SER A 35 -16.71 7.85 -4.85
CA SER A 35 -16.34 9.16 -5.40
C SER A 35 -15.16 9.81 -4.70
N THR A 36 -14.27 9.02 -4.13
CA THR A 36 -12.98 9.51 -3.63
C THR A 36 -11.84 8.84 -4.36
N ARG A 37 -10.66 9.46 -4.28
CA ARG A 37 -9.41 8.86 -4.78
C ARG A 37 -8.42 8.79 -3.64
N VAL A 38 -7.62 7.73 -3.65
CA VAL A 38 -6.66 7.46 -2.57
C VAL A 38 -5.35 8.19 -2.84
N VAL A 39 -4.79 8.75 -1.78
CA VAL A 39 -3.42 9.26 -1.78
C VAL A 39 -2.64 8.47 -0.73
N LEU A 40 -1.56 7.82 -1.15
CA LEU A 40 -0.69 7.07 -0.25
C LEU A 40 0.46 7.96 0.20
N THR A 41 0.68 8.07 1.49
CA THR A 41 1.74 8.90 2.06
C THR A 41 2.81 8.10 2.77
N ASP A 42 2.45 7.01 3.41
CA ASP A 42 3.39 6.22 4.21
C ASP A 42 3.10 4.75 4.08
N LEU A 43 4.14 3.93 4.15
CA LEU A 43 4.07 2.50 4.04
C LEU A 43 5.05 1.84 5.00
N GLN A 44 4.60 0.80 5.69
CA GLN A 44 5.46 -0.06 6.46
C GLN A 44 5.14 -1.51 6.12
N ILE A 45 6.16 -2.30 5.86
CA ILE A 45 6.03 -3.73 5.58
C ILE A 45 6.86 -4.50 6.58
N THR A 46 6.22 -5.43 7.29
CA THR A 46 6.91 -6.39 8.17
C THR A 46 6.82 -7.75 7.51
N SER A 47 7.97 -8.37 7.25
CA SER A 47 8.03 -9.66 6.57
C SER A 47 8.62 -10.71 7.50
N THR A 48 7.98 -11.88 7.56
CA THR A 48 8.56 -13.10 8.11
C THR A 48 8.88 -14.11 7.00
N ALA A 49 8.57 -13.78 5.76
CA ALA A 49 8.89 -14.61 4.60
C ALA A 49 10.37 -14.44 4.24
N GLN A 50 10.97 -15.49 3.72
CA GLN A 50 12.36 -15.48 3.27
C GLN A 50 12.40 -15.23 1.77
N GLY A 51 12.57 -13.97 1.41
CA GLY A 51 12.59 -13.56 0.02
C GLY A 51 11.19 -13.27 -0.53
N GLY A 52 11.12 -13.13 -1.85
CA GLY A 52 9.87 -12.83 -2.51
C GLY A 52 9.66 -11.35 -2.76
N THR A 53 8.51 -11.01 -3.31
CA THR A 53 8.17 -9.63 -3.68
C THR A 53 6.76 -9.29 -3.25
N LEU A 54 6.54 -7.98 -3.01
CA LEU A 54 5.22 -7.40 -2.84
C LEU A 54 5.04 -6.30 -3.87
N ALA A 55 3.99 -6.38 -4.66
CA ALA A 55 3.65 -5.38 -5.65
C ALA A 55 2.32 -4.73 -5.30
N PHE A 56 2.23 -3.42 -5.50
CA PHE A 56 1.04 -2.63 -5.20
C PHE A 56 0.48 -2.04 -6.49
N TYR A 57 -0.85 -2.01 -6.58
CA TYR A 57 -1.56 -1.57 -7.78
C TYR A 57 -2.73 -0.67 -7.42
N PHE A 58 -3.00 0.32 -8.28
CA PHE A 58 -4.30 0.99 -8.30
C PHE A 58 -5.19 0.28 -9.31
N GLY A 59 -6.37 -0.08 -8.88
CA GLY A 59 -7.29 -0.83 -9.72
C GLY A 59 -7.12 -2.33 -9.54
N ASN A 60 -6.88 -3.06 -10.62
CA ASN A 60 -6.65 -4.50 -10.58
C ASN A 60 -5.23 -4.83 -11.01
N LEU A 61 -4.88 -6.12 -11.14
CA LEU A 61 -3.53 -6.51 -11.55
C LEU A 61 -3.16 -6.05 -12.96
N ALA A 62 -4.15 -5.82 -13.82
CA ALA A 62 -3.94 -5.25 -15.13
C ALA A 62 -3.90 -3.72 -15.08
N GLY A 63 -4.14 -3.13 -13.91
CA GLY A 63 -4.11 -1.70 -13.70
C GLY A 63 -2.69 -1.17 -13.51
N THR A 64 -2.59 0.04 -12.98
CA THR A 64 -1.30 0.70 -12.80
C THR A 64 -0.55 0.13 -11.60
N LYS A 65 0.61 -0.49 -11.86
CA LYS A 65 1.53 -0.86 -10.77
C LYS A 65 2.09 0.42 -10.16
N ILE A 66 1.98 0.54 -8.85
CA ILE A 66 2.48 1.71 -8.13
C ILE A 66 3.96 1.52 -7.81
N PHE A 67 4.28 0.42 -7.15
CA PHE A 67 5.65 0.06 -6.79
C PHE A 67 5.72 -1.42 -6.43
N GLU A 68 6.96 -1.94 -6.36
CA GLU A 68 7.24 -3.33 -6.00
C GLU A 68 8.49 -3.38 -5.13
N PHE A 69 8.45 -4.21 -4.09
CA PHE A 69 9.57 -4.38 -3.18
C PHE A 69 10.03 -5.84 -3.15
N ALA A 70 11.33 -6.05 -3.23
CA ALA A 70 11.94 -7.36 -3.01
C ALA A 70 12.37 -7.46 -1.56
N LEU A 71 11.95 -8.52 -0.87
CA LEU A 71 12.22 -8.72 0.55
C LEU A 71 13.09 -9.97 0.69
N SER A 72 14.33 -9.80 1.08
CA SER A 72 15.31 -10.89 1.09
C SER A 72 15.43 -11.64 2.42
N THR A 73 14.93 -11.04 3.51
CA THR A 73 15.01 -11.64 4.85
C THR A 73 13.82 -11.19 5.69
N THR A 74 13.67 -11.83 6.85
CA THR A 74 12.73 -11.35 7.88
C THR A 74 13.13 -9.95 8.31
N THR A 75 12.26 -8.97 8.10
CA THR A 75 12.58 -7.57 8.35
C THR A 75 11.34 -6.70 8.38
N THR A 76 11.54 -5.48 8.90
CA THR A 76 10.56 -4.40 8.80
C THR A 76 11.18 -3.29 7.98
N ILE A 77 10.49 -2.85 6.94
CA ILE A 77 10.94 -1.73 6.12
C ILE A 77 9.87 -0.64 6.09
N SER A 78 10.32 0.60 5.99
CA SER A 78 9.45 1.77 5.88
C SER A 78 9.95 2.63 4.72
N PRO A 79 9.70 2.18 3.48
CA PRO A 79 10.20 2.92 2.32
C PRO A 79 9.56 4.30 2.21
N ALA A 80 10.36 5.28 1.77
CA ALA A 80 9.86 6.61 1.52
C ALA A 80 9.15 6.63 0.16
N ILE A 81 7.83 6.55 0.18
CA ILE A 81 7.05 6.50 -1.06
C ILE A 81 6.62 7.89 -1.53
N GLY A 82 6.70 8.91 -0.68
CA GLY A 82 6.17 10.25 -1.00
C GLY A 82 4.66 10.21 -1.18
N PRO A 83 4.02 11.34 -1.51
CA PRO A 83 2.59 11.25 -1.82
C PRO A 83 2.40 10.67 -3.22
N ILE A 84 1.65 9.56 -3.28
CA ILE A 84 1.28 8.94 -4.54
C ILE A 84 -0.23 9.02 -4.66
N GLU A 85 -0.72 9.81 -5.61
CA GLU A 85 -2.14 10.03 -5.81
C GLU A 85 -2.68 9.13 -6.91
N SER A 86 -3.80 8.48 -6.64
CA SER A 86 -4.58 7.87 -7.70
C SER A 86 -5.13 8.97 -8.59
N THR A 87 -4.95 8.84 -9.90
CA THR A 87 -5.45 9.82 -10.87
C THR A 87 -6.94 9.63 -11.17
N MET A 88 -7.52 8.53 -10.70
CA MET A 88 -8.92 8.19 -10.96
C MET A 88 -9.63 7.89 -9.65
N TYR A 89 -10.94 8.19 -9.65
CA TYR A 89 -11.80 7.90 -8.51
C TYR A 89 -12.12 6.42 -8.37
N ASP A 90 -12.46 6.00 -7.17
CA ASP A 90 -12.93 4.65 -6.86
C ASP A 90 -11.93 3.53 -7.20
N ARG A 91 -10.64 3.87 -7.23
CA ARG A 91 -9.60 2.88 -7.49
C ARG A 91 -9.14 2.24 -6.20
N ILE A 92 -9.34 0.93 -6.11
CA ILE A 92 -8.91 0.11 -4.98
C ILE A 92 -7.39 -0.04 -5.02
N VAL A 93 -6.75 -0.01 -3.85
CA VAL A 93 -5.33 -0.35 -3.74
C VAL A 93 -5.23 -1.85 -3.48
N PHE A 94 -4.61 -2.56 -4.40
CA PHE A 94 -4.36 -3.99 -4.27
C PHE A 94 -2.89 -4.26 -3.97
N VAL A 95 -2.65 -5.33 -3.23
CA VAL A 95 -1.31 -5.88 -3.05
C VAL A 95 -1.30 -7.31 -3.55
N LYS A 96 -0.23 -7.67 -4.25
CA LYS A 96 0.03 -9.04 -4.67
C LYS A 96 1.37 -9.47 -4.10
N ALA A 97 1.35 -10.57 -3.34
CA ALA A 97 2.57 -11.17 -2.82
C ALA A 97 3.02 -12.30 -3.74
N ASN A 98 4.34 -12.40 -3.90
CA ASN A 98 4.98 -13.51 -4.56
C ASN A 98 6.05 -14.03 -3.61
N PRO A 99 5.66 -14.80 -2.56
CA PRO A 99 6.58 -15.21 -1.51
C PRO A 99 7.64 -16.18 -2.03
N GLY A 100 8.86 -16.01 -1.54
CA GLY A 100 9.97 -16.90 -1.85
C GLY A 100 10.01 -18.14 -0.98
N GLY A 101 9.10 -18.27 -0.02
CA GLY A 101 9.02 -19.39 0.90
C GLY A 101 7.84 -19.23 1.83
N ASP A 102 7.80 -20.02 2.90
CA ASP A 102 6.76 -19.91 3.91
C ASP A 102 6.94 -18.62 4.71
N GLY A 103 5.85 -18.03 5.12
CA GLY A 103 5.86 -16.81 5.89
C GLY A 103 4.74 -15.88 5.48
N LEU A 104 4.77 -14.69 6.05
CA LEU A 104 3.72 -13.72 5.80
C LEU A 104 4.27 -12.30 5.76
N TYR A 105 3.48 -11.43 5.18
CA TYR A 105 3.77 -10.00 5.13
C TYR A 105 2.65 -9.25 5.83
N ARG A 106 3.01 -8.34 6.72
CA ARG A 106 2.06 -7.38 7.27
C ARG A 106 2.30 -6.05 6.58
N VAL A 107 1.26 -5.51 5.97
CA VAL A 107 1.32 -4.25 5.24
C VAL A 107 0.49 -3.22 5.98
N ASN A 108 1.12 -2.11 6.34
CA ASN A 108 0.45 -0.97 6.95
C ASN A 108 0.58 0.21 6.01
N LEU A 109 -0.55 0.75 5.57
CA LEU A 109 -0.62 1.92 4.70
C LEU A 109 -1.26 3.08 5.43
N GLN A 110 -0.73 4.27 5.20
CA GLN A 110 -1.34 5.52 5.63
C GLN A 110 -1.55 6.41 4.42
N GLY A 111 -2.63 7.14 4.43
CA GLY A 111 -2.92 8.08 3.37
C GLY A 111 -4.22 8.83 3.61
N PHE A 112 -4.80 9.32 2.53
CA PHE A 112 -5.99 10.13 2.56
C PHE A 112 -6.93 9.73 1.42
N GLU A 113 -8.22 10.00 1.62
CA GLU A 113 -9.21 9.91 0.54
C GLU A 113 -9.60 11.33 0.17
N LEU A 114 -9.37 11.69 -1.09
CA LEU A 114 -9.67 13.03 -1.62
C LEU A 114 -10.97 13.00 -2.40
N PRO A 115 -11.83 14.02 -2.22
CA PRO A 115 -13.07 14.13 -3.00
C PRO A 115 -12.83 14.41 -4.47
#